data_265bced9f40e92988f8fad1345f00f47
#
_entry.id   265bced9f40e92988f8fad1345f00f47
#
_cell.length_a   1.000
_cell.length_b   1.000
_cell.length_c   1.000
_cell.angle_alpha   90.00
_cell.angle_beta   90.00
_cell.angle_gamma   90.00
#
_symmetry.space_group_name_H-M   'P 1'
#
loop_
_entity.id
_entity.type
_entity.pdbx_description
1 polymer ?
#
loop_
_entity_poly.entity_id
_entity_poly.type
_entity_poly.pdbx_seq_one_letter_code
_entity_poly.pdbx_strand_id
1 'polypeptide(L)'
;IKAINHLLYYLHIAAGISYYKAFIPDLIEVETGPMSESTARFFEKFYFHGLGEFAFRNNLDLKDRIKFPVGEWAKPIIAPLNLRRRTAVPIGGGKDSCVTLETLKRKKEPLLGVSVGQHNSIEEIAAIAEVPLFQIRRFLSPNLFEMNKQGALNGHVPIVGILSFIFLVAAILYDFDAIAMSNERSADSGNLLYNGSEINHQWSKSSDFENIFQRLIKNEMTADISYFSLLRPLSEFQIAQIFATTPKYHHAFSSCNRAYKITDSHQSKWCCECDKCMFVFLILSPFLREDELIKIFSKNLFE
;
A
#
# COMPACT_ATOMS: atom_id res chain seq x y z
N ILE A 1 -23.40 3.87 -9.98
CA ILE A 1 -22.58 3.83 -11.21
C ILE A 1 -21.72 5.10 -11.31
N LYS A 2 -22.28 6.33 -11.24
CA LYS A 2 -21.51 7.58 -11.38
C LYS A 2 -20.33 7.67 -10.40
N ALA A 3 -20.54 7.35 -9.12
CA ALA A 3 -19.48 7.38 -8.12
C ALA A 3 -18.36 6.39 -8.41
N ILE A 4 -18.69 5.16 -8.83
CA ILE A 4 -17.69 4.15 -9.20
C ILE A 4 -16.86 4.63 -10.40
N ASN A 5 -17.51 5.12 -11.47
CA ASN A 5 -16.81 5.62 -12.64
C ASN A 5 -15.88 6.80 -12.28
N HIS A 6 -16.32 7.65 -11.38
CA HIS A 6 -15.51 8.75 -10.89
C HIS A 6 -14.26 8.28 -10.14
N LEU A 7 -14.38 7.30 -9.24
CA LEU A 7 -13.21 6.72 -8.55
C LEU A 7 -12.32 5.91 -9.50
N LEU A 8 -12.88 5.23 -10.48
CA LEU A 8 -12.12 4.50 -11.51
C LEU A 8 -11.26 5.44 -12.37
N TYR A 9 -11.70 6.68 -12.62
CA TYR A 9 -10.88 7.68 -13.30
C TYR A 9 -9.56 7.91 -12.56
N TYR A 10 -9.58 8.14 -11.25
CA TYR A 10 -8.37 8.34 -10.44
C TYR A 10 -7.53 7.07 -10.33
N LEU A 11 -8.17 5.91 -10.17
CA LEU A 11 -7.47 4.62 -10.13
C LEU A 11 -6.74 4.36 -11.45
N HIS A 12 -7.36 4.66 -12.59
CA HIS A 12 -6.75 4.53 -13.91
C HIS A 12 -5.45 5.31 -14.00
N ILE A 13 -5.47 6.59 -13.61
CA ILE A 13 -4.28 7.44 -13.63
C ILE A 13 -3.22 6.94 -12.63
N ALA A 14 -3.61 6.55 -11.42
CA ALA A 14 -2.68 6.00 -10.43
C ALA A 14 -2.01 4.71 -10.92
N ALA A 15 -2.75 3.81 -11.58
CA ALA A 15 -2.22 2.57 -12.16
C ALA A 15 -1.29 2.81 -13.35
N GLY A 16 -1.52 3.90 -14.10
CA GLY A 16 -0.73 4.33 -15.24
C GLY A 16 0.77 4.51 -14.93
N ILE A 17 1.13 4.80 -13.68
CA ILE A 17 2.53 4.93 -13.24
C ILE A 17 3.37 3.70 -13.57
N SER A 18 2.77 2.50 -13.56
CA SER A 18 3.45 1.24 -13.88
C SER A 18 3.87 1.15 -15.34
N TYR A 19 3.16 1.86 -16.23
CA TYR A 19 3.45 1.94 -17.66
C TYR A 19 4.31 3.14 -17.99
N TYR A 20 4.05 4.29 -17.36
CA TYR A 20 4.87 5.51 -17.50
C TYR A 20 6.35 5.22 -17.25
N LYS A 21 6.67 4.49 -16.15
CA LYS A 21 8.06 4.18 -15.81
C LYS A 21 8.81 3.37 -16.88
N ALA A 22 8.10 2.65 -17.74
CA ALA A 22 8.74 1.77 -18.73
C ALA A 22 9.56 2.56 -19.76
N PHE A 23 9.14 3.79 -20.10
CA PHE A 23 9.77 4.60 -21.14
C PHE A 23 10.00 6.06 -20.75
N ILE A 24 9.44 6.55 -19.65
CA ILE A 24 9.51 7.95 -19.19
C ILE A 24 9.20 8.93 -20.34
N PRO A 25 8.01 8.85 -20.96
CA PRO A 25 7.66 9.73 -22.07
C PRO A 25 7.63 11.19 -21.64
N ASP A 26 7.96 12.09 -22.58
CA ASP A 26 7.96 13.54 -22.34
C ASP A 26 6.56 14.14 -22.28
N LEU A 27 5.55 13.44 -22.83
CA LEU A 27 4.15 13.87 -22.86
C LEU A 27 3.27 12.83 -22.16
N ILE A 28 2.39 13.30 -21.29
CA ILE A 28 1.32 12.53 -20.68
C ILE A 28 -0.01 13.08 -21.21
N GLU A 29 -0.78 12.23 -21.84
CA GLU A 29 -2.15 12.52 -22.29
C GLU A 29 -3.15 11.68 -21.49
N VAL A 30 -4.28 12.28 -21.09
CA VAL A 30 -5.33 11.63 -20.31
C VAL A 30 -6.63 11.66 -21.11
N GLU A 31 -6.86 10.62 -21.92
CA GLU A 31 -8.02 10.52 -22.80
C GLU A 31 -9.34 10.25 -22.05
N THR A 32 -9.26 9.82 -20.80
CA THR A 32 -10.45 9.48 -19.97
C THR A 32 -11.19 10.72 -19.46
N GLY A 33 -10.70 11.91 -19.72
CA GLY A 33 -11.35 13.17 -19.38
C GLY A 33 -10.37 14.25 -18.88
N PRO A 34 -10.84 15.50 -18.77
CA PRO A 34 -10.03 16.61 -18.26
C PRO A 34 -9.72 16.42 -16.78
N MET A 35 -8.74 17.14 -16.29
CA MET A 35 -8.24 17.09 -14.92
C MET A 35 -8.19 18.49 -14.32
N SER A 36 -8.61 18.64 -13.05
CA SER A 36 -8.42 19.87 -12.30
C SER A 36 -6.94 20.11 -12.00
N GLU A 37 -6.56 21.37 -11.80
CA GLU A 37 -5.18 21.71 -11.44
C GLU A 37 -4.75 21.03 -10.12
N SER A 38 -5.64 20.92 -9.13
CA SER A 38 -5.36 20.22 -7.87
C SER A 38 -5.09 18.73 -8.08
N THR A 39 -5.85 18.10 -8.95
CA THR A 39 -5.66 16.68 -9.33
C THR A 39 -4.35 16.49 -10.10
N ALA A 40 -4.05 17.35 -11.07
CA ALA A 40 -2.79 17.30 -11.83
C ALA A 40 -1.58 17.39 -10.89
N ARG A 41 -1.55 18.40 -10.00
CA ARG A 41 -0.49 18.56 -8.99
C ARG A 41 -0.35 17.37 -8.04
N PHE A 42 -1.47 16.73 -7.66
CA PHE A 42 -1.42 15.51 -6.88
C PHE A 42 -0.73 14.38 -7.63
N PHE A 43 -1.09 14.12 -8.89
CA PHE A 43 -0.50 13.05 -9.67
C PHE A 43 0.95 13.34 -10.08
N GLU A 44 1.33 14.58 -10.35
CA GLU A 44 2.73 14.99 -10.54
C GLU A 44 3.57 14.62 -9.31
N LYS A 45 3.09 14.98 -8.12
CA LYS A 45 3.75 14.63 -6.85
C LYS A 45 3.76 13.12 -6.61
N PHE A 46 2.66 12.42 -6.90
CA PHE A 46 2.53 10.97 -6.76
C PHE A 46 3.51 10.21 -7.66
N TYR A 47 3.66 10.62 -8.91
CA TYR A 47 4.59 10.01 -9.85
C TYR A 47 6.04 10.35 -9.48
N PHE A 48 6.33 11.61 -9.17
CA PHE A 48 7.68 12.07 -8.85
C PHE A 48 8.23 11.34 -7.61
N HIS A 49 7.56 11.42 -6.48
CA HIS A 49 8.01 10.76 -5.25
C HIS A 49 7.85 9.24 -5.31
N GLY A 50 6.78 8.76 -5.92
CA GLY A 50 6.54 7.33 -6.08
C GLY A 50 7.56 6.59 -6.95
N LEU A 51 8.19 7.29 -7.89
CA LEU A 51 9.26 6.78 -8.74
C LEU A 51 10.67 7.17 -8.28
N GLY A 52 10.83 7.80 -7.11
CA GLY A 52 12.13 8.27 -6.64
C GLY A 52 13.19 7.16 -6.55
N GLU A 53 12.88 6.04 -5.89
CA GLU A 53 13.77 4.86 -5.82
C GLU A 53 14.06 4.28 -7.21
N PHE A 54 13.06 4.21 -8.09
CA PHE A 54 13.22 3.77 -9.47
C PHE A 54 14.17 4.70 -10.24
N ALA A 55 13.98 6.01 -10.11
CA ALA A 55 14.82 7.02 -10.78
C ALA A 55 16.28 6.93 -10.33
N PHE A 56 16.51 6.82 -9.02
CA PHE A 56 17.85 6.61 -8.46
C PHE A 56 18.53 5.37 -9.03
N ARG A 57 17.84 4.23 -9.05
CA ARG A 57 18.42 2.96 -9.52
C ARG A 57 18.70 2.92 -11.02
N ASN A 58 17.96 3.71 -11.79
CA ASN A 58 18.14 3.80 -13.25
C ASN A 58 18.93 5.07 -13.67
N ASN A 59 19.49 5.83 -12.72
CA ASN A 59 20.24 7.06 -12.95
C ASN A 59 19.47 8.09 -13.79
N LEU A 60 18.18 8.30 -13.46
CA LEU A 60 17.27 9.20 -14.17
C LEU A 60 17.00 10.47 -13.35
N ASP A 61 16.87 11.59 -14.02
CA ASP A 61 16.30 12.81 -13.43
C ASP A 61 14.86 12.98 -13.90
N LEU A 62 13.93 12.95 -12.95
CA LEU A 62 12.49 13.13 -13.19
C LEU A 62 12.01 14.57 -12.93
N LYS A 63 12.91 15.46 -12.51
CA LYS A 63 12.57 16.85 -12.23
C LYS A 63 12.02 17.51 -13.50
N ASP A 64 10.89 18.18 -13.35
CA ASP A 64 10.19 18.92 -14.42
C ASP A 64 9.71 18.07 -15.62
N ARG A 65 9.89 16.72 -15.58
CA ARG A 65 9.47 15.82 -16.66
C ARG A 65 8.03 15.32 -16.53
N ILE A 66 7.49 15.27 -15.30
CA ILE A 66 6.16 14.74 -15.04
C ILE A 66 5.19 15.92 -15.02
N LYS A 67 4.40 16.05 -16.09
CA LYS A 67 3.40 17.11 -16.26
C LYS A 67 2.08 16.47 -16.67
N PHE A 68 1.04 16.68 -15.89
CA PHE A 68 -0.30 16.23 -16.24
C PHE A 68 -1.08 17.34 -16.93
N PRO A 69 -1.92 17.02 -17.95
CA PRO A 69 -2.72 18.02 -18.65
C PRO A 69 -3.82 18.57 -17.73
N VAL A 70 -3.94 19.90 -17.69
CA VAL A 70 -5.02 20.59 -17.00
C VAL A 70 -6.06 21.05 -18.02
N GLY A 71 -7.33 20.84 -17.72
CA GLY A 71 -8.44 21.26 -18.58
C GLY A 71 -9.64 21.75 -17.79
N GLU A 72 -10.69 22.16 -18.49
CA GLU A 72 -11.96 22.54 -17.85
C GLU A 72 -12.57 21.31 -17.20
N TRP A 73 -12.52 21.28 -15.86
CA TRP A 73 -13.03 20.19 -15.04
C TRP A 73 -14.29 20.60 -14.30
N ALA A 74 -15.41 20.02 -14.68
CA ALA A 74 -16.62 20.10 -13.89
C ALA A 74 -16.69 18.92 -12.94
N LYS A 75 -16.43 19.14 -11.64
CA LYS A 75 -16.52 18.09 -10.62
C LYS A 75 -17.91 17.42 -10.69
N PRO A 76 -17.98 16.10 -10.88
CA PRO A 76 -19.25 15.41 -10.88
C PRO A 76 -19.98 15.57 -9.55
N ILE A 77 -21.27 15.93 -9.58
CA ILE A 77 -22.11 15.89 -8.40
C ILE A 77 -22.38 14.43 -8.07
N ILE A 78 -21.83 13.97 -6.95
CA ILE A 78 -22.04 12.63 -6.42
C ILE A 78 -23.00 12.76 -5.24
N ALA A 79 -24.11 12.03 -5.32
CA ALA A 79 -25.04 11.94 -4.19
C ALA A 79 -24.35 11.21 -3.01
N PRO A 80 -24.77 11.48 -1.76
CA PRO A 80 -24.26 10.75 -0.60
C PRO A 80 -24.31 9.24 -0.81
N LEU A 81 -23.21 8.55 -0.50
CA LEU A 81 -23.08 7.13 -0.80
C LEU A 81 -23.84 6.24 0.20
N ASN A 82 -24.18 6.78 1.37
CA ASN A 82 -24.89 6.06 2.45
C ASN A 82 -24.27 4.71 2.80
N LEU A 83 -22.93 4.65 2.82
CA LEU A 83 -22.16 3.46 3.13
C LEU A 83 -22.40 3.02 4.58
N ARG A 84 -22.31 1.71 4.82
CA ARG A 84 -22.38 1.18 6.18
C ARG A 84 -21.18 1.65 6.98
N ARG A 85 -21.45 2.05 8.23
CA ARG A 85 -20.40 2.36 9.19
C ARG A 85 -19.63 1.10 9.56
N ARG A 86 -18.54 0.86 8.87
CA ARG A 86 -17.57 -0.20 9.17
C ARG A 86 -16.21 0.11 8.55
N THR A 87 -15.17 -0.34 9.24
CA THR A 87 -13.79 -0.08 8.86
C THR A 87 -13.17 -1.26 8.14
N ALA A 88 -12.67 -1.02 6.94
CA ALA A 88 -11.83 -1.98 6.23
C ALA A 88 -10.38 -1.86 6.70
N VAL A 89 -9.77 -2.99 7.03
CA VAL A 89 -8.35 -3.09 7.34
C VAL A 89 -7.65 -3.83 6.22
N PRO A 90 -6.75 -3.17 5.47
CA PRO A 90 -5.92 -3.86 4.48
C PRO A 90 -4.99 -4.88 5.15
N ILE A 91 -5.12 -6.15 4.75
CA ILE A 91 -4.32 -7.25 5.28
C ILE A 91 -3.28 -7.64 4.22
N GLY A 92 -2.01 -7.41 4.53
CA GLY A 92 -0.87 -7.79 3.69
C GLY A 92 -0.10 -9.03 4.19
N GLY A 93 -0.58 -9.69 5.24
CA GLY A 93 0.07 -10.86 5.84
C GLY A 93 1.08 -10.54 6.96
N GLY A 94 1.50 -9.30 7.13
CA GLY A 94 2.49 -8.88 8.13
C GLY A 94 1.89 -8.54 9.50
N LYS A 95 2.77 -8.35 10.50
CA LYS A 95 2.45 -8.03 11.89
C LYS A 95 1.59 -6.76 12.08
N ASP A 96 1.79 -5.76 11.22
CA ASP A 96 1.19 -4.43 11.40
C ASP A 96 -0.34 -4.48 11.23
N SER A 97 -0.83 -5.22 10.22
CA SER A 97 -2.27 -5.42 10.04
C SER A 97 -2.91 -6.21 11.21
N CYS A 98 -2.17 -7.15 11.83
CA CYS A 98 -2.64 -7.85 13.03
C CYS A 98 -2.84 -6.87 14.19
N VAL A 99 -1.88 -5.95 14.42
CA VAL A 99 -1.98 -4.92 15.47
C VAL A 99 -3.15 -3.98 15.20
N THR A 100 -3.35 -3.56 13.96
CA THR A 100 -4.48 -2.71 13.57
C THR A 100 -5.82 -3.41 13.84
N LEU A 101 -5.97 -4.67 13.40
CA LEU A 101 -7.17 -5.48 13.64
C LEU A 101 -7.49 -5.61 15.14
N GLU A 102 -6.49 -6.00 15.95
CA GLU A 102 -6.70 -6.18 17.39
C GLU A 102 -7.03 -4.87 18.10
N THR A 103 -6.42 -3.76 17.68
CA THR A 103 -6.70 -2.45 18.25
C THR A 103 -8.14 -2.02 17.99
N LEU A 104 -8.63 -2.21 16.76
CA LEU A 104 -10.00 -1.85 16.38
C LEU A 104 -11.02 -2.82 16.99
N LYS A 105 -10.72 -4.12 17.08
CA LYS A 105 -11.58 -5.10 17.77
C LYS A 105 -11.81 -4.74 19.23
N ARG A 106 -10.80 -4.27 19.95
CA ARG A 106 -10.95 -3.81 21.34
C ARG A 106 -11.91 -2.65 21.49
N LYS A 107 -12.05 -1.82 20.44
CA LYS A 107 -13.01 -0.71 20.39
C LYS A 107 -14.40 -1.14 19.92
N LYS A 108 -14.61 -2.44 19.62
CA LYS A 108 -15.86 -3.00 19.11
C LYS A 108 -16.35 -2.34 17.82
N GLU A 109 -15.42 -1.84 16.99
CA GLU A 109 -15.73 -1.31 15.68
C GLU A 109 -16.16 -2.43 14.72
N PRO A 110 -17.19 -2.23 13.91
CA PRO A 110 -17.53 -3.18 12.85
C PRO A 110 -16.39 -3.23 11.82
N LEU A 111 -15.78 -4.41 11.64
CA LEU A 111 -14.57 -4.59 10.84
C LEU A 111 -14.79 -5.52 9.67
N LEU A 112 -13.98 -5.32 8.64
CA LEU A 112 -13.71 -6.29 7.58
C LEU A 112 -12.23 -6.24 7.18
N GLY A 113 -11.71 -7.36 6.70
CA GLY A 113 -10.42 -7.44 6.04
C GLY A 113 -10.57 -7.17 4.55
N VAL A 114 -9.61 -6.48 3.96
CA VAL A 114 -9.50 -6.31 2.51
C VAL A 114 -8.07 -6.59 2.06
N SER A 115 -7.91 -7.30 0.94
CA SER A 115 -6.58 -7.55 0.37
C SER A 115 -6.59 -7.42 -1.15
N VAL A 116 -5.41 -7.10 -1.71
CA VAL A 116 -5.19 -7.17 -3.16
C VAL A 116 -4.17 -8.26 -3.42
N GLY A 117 -4.61 -9.31 -4.10
CA GLY A 117 -3.90 -10.58 -4.20
C GLY A 117 -4.31 -11.59 -3.14
N GLN A 118 -3.79 -12.79 -3.27
CA GLN A 118 -4.07 -13.93 -2.40
C GLN A 118 -2.76 -14.46 -1.80
N HIS A 119 -2.80 -14.79 -0.52
CA HIS A 119 -1.70 -15.45 0.18
C HIS A 119 -2.24 -16.11 1.44
N ASN A 120 -1.76 -17.31 1.77
CA ASN A 120 -2.24 -18.08 2.92
C ASN A 120 -2.20 -17.28 4.23
N SER A 121 -1.13 -16.52 4.47
CA SER A 121 -1.02 -15.68 5.67
C SER A 121 -2.13 -14.63 5.78
N ILE A 122 -2.65 -14.10 4.66
CA ILE A 122 -3.74 -13.13 4.65
C ILE A 122 -5.04 -13.79 5.11
N GLU A 123 -5.32 -14.98 4.57
CA GLU A 123 -6.53 -15.77 4.90
C GLU A 123 -6.49 -16.26 6.35
N GLU A 124 -5.34 -16.78 6.80
CA GLU A 124 -5.14 -17.21 8.17
C GLU A 124 -5.31 -16.06 9.18
N ILE A 125 -4.74 -14.87 8.90
CA ILE A 125 -4.89 -13.69 9.76
C ILE A 125 -6.35 -13.26 9.85
N ALA A 126 -7.06 -13.20 8.73
CA ALA A 126 -8.47 -12.83 8.72
C ALA A 126 -9.33 -13.82 9.51
N ALA A 127 -9.05 -15.13 9.36
CA ALA A 127 -9.72 -16.20 10.11
C ALA A 127 -9.45 -16.09 11.62
N ILE A 128 -8.20 -15.90 12.04
CA ILE A 128 -7.82 -15.71 13.45
C ILE A 128 -8.45 -14.44 14.04
N ALA A 129 -8.52 -13.39 13.23
CA ALA A 129 -9.18 -12.14 13.60
C ALA A 129 -10.72 -12.27 13.63
N GLU A 130 -11.28 -13.32 13.06
CA GLU A 130 -12.74 -13.53 12.92
C GLU A 130 -13.42 -12.36 12.17
N VAL A 131 -12.77 -11.85 11.11
CA VAL A 131 -13.32 -10.79 10.28
C VAL A 131 -13.62 -11.30 8.88
N PRO A 132 -14.72 -10.85 8.25
CA PRO A 132 -14.95 -11.12 6.82
C PRO A 132 -13.76 -10.62 5.99
N LEU A 133 -13.28 -11.40 5.01
CA LEU A 133 -12.20 -11.03 4.12
C LEU A 133 -12.72 -10.86 2.70
N PHE A 134 -12.51 -9.67 2.13
CA PHE A 134 -12.74 -9.41 0.71
C PHE A 134 -11.41 -9.35 -0.03
N GLN A 135 -11.23 -10.24 -1.00
CA GLN A 135 -10.02 -10.35 -1.79
C GLN A 135 -10.23 -9.78 -3.19
N ILE A 136 -9.40 -8.83 -3.57
CA ILE A 136 -9.42 -8.16 -4.87
C ILE A 136 -8.31 -8.76 -5.72
N ARG A 137 -8.64 -9.22 -6.92
CA ARG A 137 -7.64 -9.72 -7.86
C ARG A 137 -7.09 -8.58 -8.71
N ARG A 138 -5.78 -8.53 -8.85
CA ARG A 138 -5.08 -7.60 -9.74
C ARG A 138 -4.35 -8.38 -10.81
N PHE A 139 -4.62 -8.03 -12.05
CA PHE A 139 -3.92 -8.60 -13.20
C PHE A 139 -3.06 -7.52 -13.85
N LEU A 140 -1.78 -7.80 -14.03
CA LEU A 140 -0.90 -6.96 -14.82
C LEU A 140 -1.02 -7.37 -16.28
N SER A 141 -1.03 -6.38 -17.19
CA SER A 141 -1.06 -6.68 -18.64
C SER A 141 0.18 -7.51 -19.03
N PRO A 142 0.00 -8.59 -19.79
CA PRO A 142 1.13 -9.34 -20.36
C PRO A 142 2.11 -8.47 -21.14
N ASN A 143 1.61 -7.40 -21.80
CA ASN A 143 2.45 -6.46 -22.54
C ASN A 143 3.52 -5.79 -21.66
N LEU A 144 3.25 -5.54 -20.38
CA LEU A 144 4.25 -4.98 -19.47
C LEU A 144 5.45 -5.91 -19.29
N PHE A 145 5.20 -7.20 -19.20
CA PHE A 145 6.26 -8.22 -19.08
C PHE A 145 7.04 -8.35 -20.39
N GLU A 146 6.35 -8.26 -21.51
CA GLU A 146 7.00 -8.30 -22.83
C GLU A 146 7.86 -7.07 -23.07
N MET A 147 7.38 -5.88 -22.76
CA MET A 147 8.18 -4.65 -22.80
C MET A 147 9.43 -4.74 -21.92
N ASN A 148 9.31 -5.32 -20.71
CA ASN A 148 10.46 -5.52 -19.83
C ASN A 148 11.53 -6.46 -20.46
N LYS A 149 11.13 -7.50 -21.18
CA LYS A 149 12.06 -8.39 -21.91
C LYS A 149 12.75 -7.66 -23.08
N GLN A 150 12.07 -6.68 -23.67
CA GLN A 150 12.58 -5.85 -24.76
C GLN A 150 13.44 -4.67 -24.27
N GLY A 151 13.77 -4.61 -22.97
CA GLY A 151 14.67 -3.61 -22.41
C GLY A 151 13.97 -2.35 -21.87
N ALA A 152 12.65 -2.36 -21.69
CA ALA A 152 11.97 -1.29 -20.99
C ALA A 152 12.46 -1.18 -19.54
N LEU A 153 12.49 0.05 -19.01
CA LEU A 153 12.92 0.31 -17.65
C LEU A 153 12.01 -0.37 -16.63
N ASN A 154 12.61 -1.06 -15.67
CA ASN A 154 11.88 -1.74 -14.61
C ASN A 154 12.38 -1.32 -13.22
N GLY A 155 11.54 -1.50 -12.19
CA GLY A 155 11.90 -1.16 -10.81
C GLY A 155 10.69 -0.81 -9.95
N HIS A 156 10.97 -0.14 -8.84
CA HIS A 156 10.00 0.22 -7.82
C HIS A 156 8.84 1.07 -8.37
N VAL A 157 7.63 0.82 -7.86
CA VAL A 157 6.44 1.66 -8.04
C VAL A 157 5.77 1.90 -6.67
N PRO A 158 5.04 2.99 -6.47
CA PRO A 158 4.36 3.28 -5.20
C PRO A 158 3.11 2.40 -5.02
N ILE A 159 3.34 1.10 -4.83
CA ILE A 159 2.27 0.11 -4.81
C ILE A 159 1.20 0.41 -3.76
N VAL A 160 1.59 0.87 -2.56
CA VAL A 160 0.61 1.19 -1.49
C VAL A 160 -0.28 2.35 -1.91
N GLY A 161 0.24 3.35 -2.62
CA GLY A 161 -0.56 4.41 -3.19
C GLY A 161 -1.57 3.91 -4.23
N ILE A 162 -1.15 3.02 -5.15
CA ILE A 162 -2.08 2.38 -6.10
C ILE A 162 -3.16 1.59 -5.36
N LEU A 163 -2.78 0.81 -4.33
CA LEU A 163 -3.72 0.05 -3.51
C LEU A 163 -4.73 0.96 -2.80
N SER A 164 -4.31 2.16 -2.37
CA SER A 164 -5.20 3.14 -1.73
C SER A 164 -6.36 3.53 -2.64
N PHE A 165 -6.12 3.76 -3.94
CA PHE A 165 -7.18 4.00 -4.92
C PHE A 165 -8.07 2.78 -5.15
N ILE A 166 -7.50 1.56 -5.17
CA ILE A 166 -8.27 0.32 -5.27
C ILE A 166 -9.23 0.20 -4.08
N PHE A 167 -8.76 0.51 -2.87
CA PHE A 167 -9.59 0.43 -1.66
C PHE A 167 -10.72 1.47 -1.64
N LEU A 168 -10.56 2.64 -2.28
CA LEU A 168 -11.66 3.59 -2.45
C LEU A 168 -12.78 3.02 -3.34
N VAL A 169 -12.42 2.38 -4.44
CA VAL A 169 -13.41 1.70 -5.29
C VAL A 169 -14.07 0.55 -4.54
N ALA A 170 -13.26 -0.22 -3.79
CA ALA A 170 -13.76 -1.32 -2.96
C ALA A 170 -14.73 -0.85 -1.87
N ALA A 171 -14.56 0.36 -1.33
CA ALA A 171 -15.46 0.93 -0.33
C ALA A 171 -16.90 0.98 -0.83
N ILE A 172 -17.12 1.38 -2.08
CA ILE A 172 -18.44 1.40 -2.69
C ILE A 172 -18.95 -0.02 -2.99
N LEU A 173 -18.07 -0.89 -3.50
CA LEU A 173 -18.46 -2.25 -3.92
C LEU A 173 -18.77 -3.17 -2.75
N TYR A 174 -18.07 -3.00 -1.64
CA TYR A 174 -18.20 -3.84 -0.43
C TYR A 174 -18.85 -3.10 0.74
N ASP A 175 -19.33 -1.88 0.52
CA ASP A 175 -20.17 -1.14 1.43
C ASP A 175 -19.49 -0.86 2.80
N PHE A 176 -18.41 -0.06 2.81
CA PHE A 176 -17.73 0.42 4.01
C PHE A 176 -17.31 1.90 3.86
N ASP A 177 -17.27 2.62 4.98
CA ASP A 177 -17.06 4.08 5.02
C ASP A 177 -15.67 4.47 5.53
N ALA A 178 -14.84 3.51 5.97
CA ALA A 178 -13.51 3.82 6.48
C ALA A 178 -12.46 2.79 6.04
N ILE A 179 -11.25 3.29 5.77
CA ILE A 179 -10.06 2.49 5.44
C ILE A 179 -8.99 2.81 6.47
N ALA A 180 -8.67 1.84 7.34
CA ALA A 180 -7.63 1.95 8.34
C ALA A 180 -6.35 1.26 7.86
N MET A 181 -5.41 2.04 7.33
CA MET A 181 -4.10 1.57 6.95
C MET A 181 -3.25 1.25 8.20
N SER A 182 -2.24 0.42 8.03
CA SER A 182 -1.31 0.03 9.09
C SER A 182 0.09 0.66 8.89
N ASN A 183 0.14 1.87 8.30
CA ASN A 183 1.41 2.57 8.13
C ASN A 183 1.87 3.16 9.47
N GLU A 184 3.15 3.07 9.73
CA GLU A 184 3.80 3.50 10.94
C GLU A 184 4.66 4.77 10.74
N ARG A 185 5.25 5.30 11.82
CA ARG A 185 5.97 6.57 11.81
C ARG A 185 7.25 6.56 10.98
N SER A 186 8.00 5.46 10.97
CA SER A 186 9.29 5.40 10.26
C SER A 186 9.14 5.44 8.74
N ALA A 187 7.92 5.22 8.21
CA ALA A 187 7.62 5.44 6.79
C ALA A 187 7.77 6.90 6.33
N ASP A 188 7.88 7.85 7.26
CA ASP A 188 8.09 9.28 6.96
C ASP A 188 9.56 9.62 6.63
N SER A 189 10.50 8.75 7.00
CA SER A 189 11.92 9.02 6.81
C SER A 189 12.39 8.58 5.43
N GLY A 190 13.06 9.48 4.70
CA GLY A 190 13.79 9.14 3.49
C GLY A 190 15.02 8.29 3.79
N ASN A 191 15.47 7.57 2.80
CA ASN A 191 16.59 6.63 2.93
C ASN A 191 17.84 7.07 2.18
N LEU A 192 17.76 8.06 1.29
CA LEU A 192 18.92 8.63 0.59
C LEU A 192 18.63 10.02 -0.01
N LEU A 193 19.71 10.72 -0.38
CA LEU A 193 19.65 11.98 -1.14
C LEU A 193 20.09 11.72 -2.58
N TYR A 194 19.30 12.19 -3.54
CA TYR A 194 19.59 12.09 -4.97
C TYR A 194 19.16 13.36 -5.70
N ASN A 195 20.05 13.95 -6.50
CA ASN A 195 19.83 15.20 -7.24
C ASN A 195 19.23 16.33 -6.37
N GLY A 196 19.70 16.45 -5.12
CA GLY A 196 19.24 17.46 -4.16
C GLY A 196 17.84 17.19 -3.55
N SER A 197 17.24 16.04 -3.83
CA SER A 197 15.95 15.63 -3.28
C SER A 197 16.11 14.40 -2.37
N GLU A 198 15.36 14.39 -1.27
CA GLU A 198 15.26 13.22 -0.41
C GLU A 198 14.40 12.16 -1.09
N ILE A 199 14.94 10.95 -1.22
CA ILE A 199 14.24 9.79 -1.75
C ILE A 199 13.74 8.94 -0.59
N ASN A 200 12.42 8.68 -0.60
CA ASN A 200 11.77 7.77 0.31
C ASN A 200 11.09 6.66 -0.49
N HIS A 201 11.65 5.45 -0.50
CA HIS A 201 11.06 4.31 -1.20
C HIS A 201 9.69 3.89 -0.63
N GLN A 202 9.37 4.34 0.59
CA GLN A 202 8.06 4.13 1.23
C GLN A 202 7.16 5.36 1.19
N TRP A 203 7.45 6.37 0.35
CA TRP A 203 6.72 7.62 0.33
C TRP A 203 5.18 7.44 0.27
N SER A 204 4.67 6.46 -0.48
CA SER A 204 3.23 6.16 -0.53
C SER A 204 2.64 5.59 0.77
N LYS A 205 3.48 5.35 1.80
CA LYS A 205 3.07 5.04 3.17
C LYS A 205 3.26 6.22 4.13
N SER A 206 3.88 7.31 3.69
CA SER A 206 4.22 8.45 4.54
C SER A 206 3.00 9.28 4.93
N SER A 207 3.16 10.11 5.95
CA SER A 207 2.16 11.11 6.35
C SER A 207 1.96 12.18 5.27
N ASP A 208 3.00 12.51 4.50
CA ASP A 208 2.89 13.45 3.38
C ASP A 208 1.92 12.93 2.30
N PHE A 209 2.10 11.66 1.86
CA PHE A 209 1.15 11.02 0.95
C PHE A 209 -0.26 10.95 1.56
N GLU A 210 -0.39 10.50 2.80
CA GLU A 210 -1.69 10.36 3.47
C GLU A 210 -2.45 11.69 3.51
N ASN A 211 -1.76 12.78 3.89
CA ASN A 211 -2.36 14.11 3.97
C ASN A 211 -2.84 14.66 2.61
N ILE A 212 -2.04 14.50 1.55
CA ILE A 212 -2.45 14.96 0.22
C ILE A 212 -3.54 14.06 -0.37
N PHE A 213 -3.52 12.76 -0.09
CA PHE A 213 -4.52 11.80 -0.53
C PHE A 213 -5.88 12.04 0.15
N GLN A 214 -5.89 12.29 1.47
CA GLN A 214 -7.11 12.67 2.20
C GLN A 214 -7.73 13.95 1.62
N ARG A 215 -6.89 14.96 1.29
CA ARG A 215 -7.37 16.18 0.64
C ARG A 215 -7.96 15.91 -0.74
N LEU A 216 -7.32 15.06 -1.54
CA LEU A 216 -7.84 14.65 -2.85
C LEU A 216 -9.20 13.95 -2.70
N ILE A 217 -9.32 12.99 -1.79
CA ILE A 217 -10.57 12.29 -1.52
C ILE A 217 -11.68 13.29 -1.20
N LYS A 218 -11.45 14.14 -0.20
CA LYS A 218 -12.46 15.09 0.30
C LYS A 218 -12.86 16.13 -0.74
N ASN A 219 -11.90 16.67 -1.47
CA ASN A 219 -12.13 17.80 -2.35
C ASN A 219 -12.57 17.37 -3.76
N GLU A 220 -12.09 16.26 -4.26
CA GLU A 220 -12.28 15.86 -5.66
C GLU A 220 -13.14 14.59 -5.83
N MET A 221 -13.16 13.70 -4.84
CA MET A 221 -13.84 12.41 -4.97
C MET A 221 -15.14 12.32 -4.17
N THR A 222 -15.04 12.07 -2.86
CA THR A 222 -16.17 11.92 -1.95
C THR A 222 -15.78 12.26 -0.52
N ALA A 223 -16.71 12.83 0.25
CA ALA A 223 -16.53 13.06 1.68
C ALA A 223 -17.00 11.87 2.54
N ASP A 224 -17.59 10.83 1.94
CA ASP A 224 -18.24 9.73 2.66
C ASP A 224 -17.28 8.57 3.01
N ILE A 225 -16.02 8.65 2.57
CA ILE A 225 -15.01 7.63 2.85
C ILE A 225 -13.84 8.25 3.60
N SER A 226 -13.56 7.72 4.78
CA SER A 226 -12.40 8.10 5.58
C SER A 226 -11.20 7.21 5.24
N TYR A 227 -10.01 7.80 5.11
CA TYR A 227 -8.75 7.08 4.89
C TYR A 227 -7.73 7.58 5.91
N PHE A 228 -7.11 6.69 6.68
CA PHE A 228 -6.12 7.04 7.71
C PHE A 228 -5.21 5.87 8.06
N SER A 229 -4.05 6.16 8.64
CA SER A 229 -3.13 5.14 9.18
C SER A 229 -3.23 5.08 10.70
N LEU A 230 -3.77 3.96 11.22
CA LEU A 230 -4.00 3.79 12.67
C LEU A 230 -2.68 3.73 13.45
N LEU A 231 -1.63 3.16 12.87
CA LEU A 231 -0.35 2.95 13.54
C LEU A 231 0.63 4.14 13.37
N ARG A 232 0.23 5.22 12.72
CA ARG A 232 1.06 6.41 12.47
C ARG A 232 1.79 6.96 13.71
N PRO A 233 1.19 7.01 14.92
CA PRO A 233 1.89 7.48 16.11
C PRO A 233 3.00 6.55 16.60
N LEU A 234 3.02 5.27 16.16
CA LEU A 234 3.90 4.24 16.69
C LEU A 234 5.16 4.06 15.84
N SER A 235 6.26 3.69 16.48
CA SER A 235 7.46 3.19 15.83
C SER A 235 7.32 1.69 15.52
N GLU A 236 8.13 1.19 14.57
CA GLU A 236 8.23 -0.26 14.29
C GLU A 236 8.50 -1.09 15.55
N PHE A 237 9.32 -0.57 16.47
CA PHE A 237 9.65 -1.21 17.75
C PHE A 237 8.42 -1.33 18.66
N GLN A 238 7.64 -0.25 18.80
CA GLN A 238 6.41 -0.27 19.59
C GLN A 238 5.36 -1.21 18.99
N ILE A 239 5.27 -1.27 17.64
CA ILE A 239 4.39 -2.21 16.95
C ILE A 239 4.82 -3.65 17.20
N ALA A 240 6.14 -3.95 17.15
CA ALA A 240 6.66 -5.27 17.48
C ALA A 240 6.35 -5.67 18.94
N GLN A 241 6.48 -4.74 19.89
CA GLN A 241 6.10 -4.96 21.28
C GLN A 241 4.62 -5.34 21.43
N ILE A 242 3.73 -4.57 20.78
CA ILE A 242 2.29 -4.86 20.82
C ILE A 242 1.99 -6.20 20.15
N PHE A 243 2.61 -6.48 18.98
CA PHE A 243 2.43 -7.73 18.25
C PHE A 243 2.86 -8.95 19.08
N ALA A 244 3.97 -8.85 19.84
CA ALA A 244 4.45 -9.92 20.70
C ALA A 244 3.41 -10.32 21.77
N THR A 245 2.51 -9.42 22.17
CA THR A 245 1.40 -9.72 23.09
C THR A 245 0.22 -10.41 22.45
N THR A 246 0.28 -10.75 21.15
CA THR A 246 -0.80 -11.38 20.39
C THR A 246 -0.39 -12.74 19.80
N PRO A 247 -0.05 -13.75 20.64
CA PRO A 247 0.57 -15.01 20.21
C PRO A 247 -0.26 -15.81 19.21
N LYS A 248 -1.56 -15.58 19.15
CA LYS A 248 -2.47 -16.27 18.21
C LYS A 248 -2.11 -16.04 16.74
N TYR A 249 -1.40 -14.92 16.40
CA TYR A 249 -0.97 -14.61 15.04
C TYR A 249 0.45 -15.07 14.71
N HIS A 250 1.26 -15.48 15.71
CA HIS A 250 2.68 -15.75 15.50
C HIS A 250 2.94 -16.86 14.47
N HIS A 251 2.05 -17.83 14.35
CA HIS A 251 2.17 -18.90 13.35
C HIS A 251 1.63 -18.53 11.97
N ALA A 252 0.83 -17.46 11.87
CA ALA A 252 0.09 -17.10 10.66
C ALA A 252 0.78 -16.00 9.84
N PHE A 253 1.45 -15.03 10.50
CA PHE A 253 2.00 -13.87 9.82
C PHE A 253 3.27 -14.18 9.02
N SER A 254 3.48 -13.40 7.97
CA SER A 254 4.72 -13.36 7.21
C SER A 254 4.93 -11.99 6.58
N SER A 255 6.18 -11.56 6.50
CA SER A 255 6.64 -10.38 5.75
C SER A 255 7.84 -10.72 4.88
N CYS A 256 8.08 -12.00 4.60
CA CYS A 256 9.22 -12.48 3.83
C CYS A 256 9.17 -11.98 2.38
N ASN A 257 10.23 -11.31 1.91
CA ASN A 257 10.29 -10.82 0.54
C ASN A 257 10.21 -11.93 -0.52
N ARG A 258 10.69 -13.14 -0.21
CA ARG A 258 10.66 -14.28 -1.15
C ARG A 258 9.30 -14.98 -1.17
N ALA A 259 8.61 -15.06 -0.04
CA ALA A 259 7.29 -15.71 0.05
C ALA A 259 6.19 -15.01 -0.78
N TYR A 260 6.39 -13.73 -1.11
CA TYR A 260 5.44 -12.92 -1.90
C TYR A 260 5.87 -12.69 -3.36
N LYS A 261 6.93 -13.36 -3.83
CA LYS A 261 7.33 -13.29 -5.24
C LYS A 261 6.41 -14.12 -6.12
N ILE A 262 6.03 -13.57 -7.27
CA ILE A 262 5.16 -14.23 -8.25
C ILE A 262 5.86 -15.45 -8.89
N THR A 263 7.20 -15.41 -8.99
CA THR A 263 8.01 -16.40 -9.73
C THR A 263 8.66 -17.47 -8.86
N ASP A 264 8.58 -17.31 -7.53
CA ASP A 264 9.27 -18.18 -6.60
C ASP A 264 8.26 -18.82 -5.64
N SER A 265 7.88 -20.05 -5.90
CA SER A 265 6.95 -20.83 -5.06
C SER A 265 7.61 -21.30 -3.77
N HIS A 266 8.17 -20.38 -2.98
CA HIS A 266 8.72 -20.72 -1.68
C HIS A 266 7.59 -21.22 -0.78
N GLN A 267 7.59 -22.51 -0.44
CA GLN A 267 6.53 -23.14 0.36
C GLN A 267 6.54 -22.69 1.84
N SER A 268 7.66 -22.12 2.32
CA SER A 268 7.77 -21.67 3.71
C SER A 268 7.33 -20.20 3.88
N LYS A 269 6.67 -19.89 5.00
CA LYS A 269 6.31 -18.50 5.36
C LYS A 269 7.52 -17.58 5.48
N TRP A 270 8.67 -18.11 5.92
CA TRP A 270 9.91 -17.37 6.14
C TRP A 270 11.06 -18.08 5.44
N CYS A 271 11.76 -17.41 4.53
CA CYS A 271 12.96 -17.97 3.89
C CYS A 271 14.18 -17.92 4.81
N CYS A 272 14.17 -17.11 5.85
CA CYS A 272 15.24 -16.93 6.83
C CYS A 272 16.60 -16.47 6.26
N GLU A 273 16.60 -15.88 5.07
CA GLU A 273 17.81 -15.44 4.35
C GLU A 273 17.70 -14.02 3.79
N CYS A 274 16.51 -13.45 3.72
CA CYS A 274 16.33 -12.09 3.22
C CYS A 274 16.36 -11.06 4.34
N ASP A 275 16.70 -9.81 4.00
CA ASP A 275 16.79 -8.69 4.94
C ASP A 275 15.52 -8.51 5.78
N LYS A 276 14.34 -8.81 5.18
CA LYS A 276 13.08 -8.69 5.90
C LYS A 276 12.91 -9.76 6.97
N CYS A 277 13.37 -10.99 6.73
CA CYS A 277 13.37 -12.05 7.75
C CYS A 277 14.28 -11.66 8.93
N MET A 278 15.52 -11.21 8.63
CA MET A 278 16.48 -10.76 9.62
C MET A 278 15.92 -9.59 10.43
N PHE A 279 15.38 -8.58 9.77
CA PHE A 279 14.78 -7.42 10.43
C PHE A 279 13.64 -7.81 11.38
N VAL A 280 12.70 -8.66 10.92
CA VAL A 280 11.55 -9.04 11.75
C VAL A 280 11.97 -9.91 12.92
N PHE A 281 12.93 -10.81 12.73
CA PHE A 281 13.52 -11.60 13.83
C PHE A 281 14.18 -10.69 14.88
N LEU A 282 15.04 -9.77 14.43
CA LEU A 282 15.76 -8.83 15.29
C LEU A 282 14.80 -7.96 16.10
N ILE A 283 13.77 -7.38 15.47
CA ILE A 283 12.87 -6.44 16.15
C ILE A 283 11.91 -7.14 17.13
N LEU A 284 11.64 -8.44 16.94
CA LEU A 284 10.85 -9.24 17.87
C LEU A 284 11.67 -9.84 19.03
N SER A 285 12.98 -10.01 18.86
CA SER A 285 13.83 -10.67 19.84
C SER A 285 13.85 -10.02 21.26
N PRO A 286 13.64 -8.70 21.43
CA PRO A 286 13.53 -8.13 22.78
C PRO A 286 12.23 -8.50 23.51
N PHE A 287 11.22 -9.02 22.82
CA PHE A 287 9.88 -9.23 23.34
C PHE A 287 9.44 -10.70 23.36
N LEU A 288 10.11 -11.56 22.61
CA LEU A 288 9.83 -13.00 22.52
C LEU A 288 11.06 -13.80 22.95
N ARG A 289 10.81 -14.91 23.61
CA ARG A 289 11.88 -15.85 23.98
C ARG A 289 12.42 -16.54 22.74
N GLU A 290 13.63 -17.07 22.83
CA GLU A 290 14.28 -17.77 21.73
C GLU A 290 13.44 -18.93 21.18
N ASP A 291 12.84 -19.74 22.05
CA ASP A 291 11.98 -20.87 21.66
C ASP A 291 10.72 -20.42 20.88
N GLU A 292 10.20 -19.23 21.20
CA GLU A 292 9.06 -18.64 20.48
C GLU A 292 9.47 -18.12 19.10
N LEU A 293 10.64 -17.48 19.01
CA LEU A 293 11.21 -17.04 17.74
C LEU A 293 11.52 -18.22 16.81
N ILE A 294 12.13 -19.29 17.35
CA ILE A 294 12.42 -20.49 16.58
C ILE A 294 11.12 -21.15 16.08
N LYS A 295 10.04 -21.14 16.84
CA LYS A 295 8.72 -21.62 16.35
C LYS A 295 8.18 -20.82 15.19
N ILE A 296 8.45 -19.50 15.14
CA ILE A 296 8.03 -18.62 14.05
C ILE A 296 8.90 -18.83 12.80
N PHE A 297 10.23 -18.82 12.97
CA PHE A 297 11.19 -18.78 11.87
C PHE A 297 11.81 -20.13 11.51
N SER A 298 11.55 -21.18 12.31
CA SER A 298 12.10 -22.52 12.18
C SER A 298 13.62 -22.65 12.44
N LYS A 299 14.30 -21.54 12.76
CA LYS A 299 15.71 -21.52 13.18
C LYS A 299 16.05 -20.23 13.96
N ASN A 300 17.15 -20.24 14.70
CA ASN A 300 17.74 -19.04 15.24
C ASN A 300 18.47 -18.25 14.15
N LEU A 301 18.09 -16.98 13.89
CA LEU A 301 18.72 -16.16 12.86
C LEU A 301 19.91 -15.34 13.38
N PHE A 302 20.29 -15.49 14.67
CA PHE A 302 21.53 -14.94 15.20
C PHE A 302 22.73 -15.90 15.06
N GLU A 303 22.49 -17.15 14.73
CA GLU A 303 23.48 -18.18 14.43
C GLU A 303 23.67 -18.38 12.91
#